data_53480888e21e55fbc7cfc8aa1fc03ef5
#
_entry.id   53480888e21e55fbc7cfc8aa1fc03ef5
#
_cell.length_a   1.000
_cell.length_b   1.000
_cell.length_c   1.000
_cell.angle_alpha   90.00
_cell.angle_beta   90.00
_cell.angle_gamma   90.00
#
_symmetry.space_group_name_H-M   'P 1'
#
loop_
_entity.id
_entity.type
_entity.pdbx_description
1 polymer ?
#
loop_
_entity_poly.entity_id
_entity_poly.type
_entity_poly.pdbx_seq_one_letter_code
_entity_poly.pdbx_strand_id
1 'polypeptide(L)'
;MDKVGFIGVGIMGKSMVRNLMKAGFELHIYARTKSKVEDVIGEGAQFHESIKDCVQDCDAVITIVGFPQDVEEVYFDEGNILDSAKEGAYLIDMTTTSPQIAEKIYAEGTKRGFHVMDAPVTGGDTGAKAGTLSILVGGEKEDYEACMPLFEAMGTNINYQGKAGCGQHCKLANQIMIAGTLSGVCEALTYAKEQGLDPEVFMKSVATGAAGSKQLDTFGPKILKDDYAPGFFMKHFIKDMKLALIEANRKGLSLDVLSMVLANYEELEQEGYGDLGTQALMKFYDEEHRNTEE
;
A
#
# COMPACT_ATOMS: atom_id res chain seq x y z
N MET A 1 -8.67 14.82 -19.01
CA MET A 1 -9.13 14.02 -17.84
C MET A 1 -9.51 14.99 -16.74
N ASP A 2 -10.79 15.18 -16.48
CA ASP A 2 -11.26 16.15 -15.50
C ASP A 2 -12.01 15.48 -14.34
N LYS A 3 -12.74 14.40 -14.64
CA LYS A 3 -13.54 13.64 -13.66
C LYS A 3 -12.88 12.34 -13.26
N VAL A 4 -12.73 12.13 -11.95
CA VAL A 4 -12.07 10.95 -11.38
C VAL A 4 -13.01 10.24 -10.41
N GLY A 5 -13.31 8.98 -10.70
CA GLY A 5 -13.95 8.06 -9.74
C GLY A 5 -12.90 7.51 -8.77
N PHE A 6 -13.16 7.54 -7.48
CA PHE A 6 -12.21 7.06 -6.48
C PHE A 6 -12.88 6.06 -5.52
N ILE A 7 -12.39 4.83 -5.50
CA ILE A 7 -12.92 3.74 -4.69
C ILE A 7 -11.88 3.33 -3.65
N GLY A 8 -12.29 3.30 -2.38
CA GLY A 8 -11.39 3.00 -1.28
C GLY A 8 -10.86 4.24 -0.55
N VAL A 9 -11.77 5.06 -0.03
CA VAL A 9 -11.47 6.31 0.68
C VAL A 9 -11.12 6.02 2.16
N GLY A 10 -10.08 5.19 2.36
CA GLY A 10 -9.50 4.86 3.67
C GLY A 10 -8.40 5.85 4.10
N ILE A 11 -7.49 5.40 4.98
CA ILE A 11 -6.39 6.24 5.52
C ILE A 11 -5.56 6.87 4.38
N MET A 12 -5.13 6.06 3.41
CA MET A 12 -4.39 6.53 2.24
C MET A 12 -5.29 7.30 1.28
N GLY A 13 -6.44 6.70 0.91
CA GLY A 13 -7.34 7.21 -0.10
C GLY A 13 -7.88 8.60 0.19
N LYS A 14 -8.20 8.94 1.43
CA LYS A 14 -8.63 10.31 1.81
C LYS A 14 -7.60 11.37 1.43
N SER A 15 -6.34 11.10 1.73
CA SER A 15 -5.25 12.03 1.42
C SER A 15 -5.02 12.15 -0.08
N MET A 16 -5.13 11.05 -0.81
CA MET A 16 -5.01 11.02 -2.27
C MET A 16 -6.17 11.79 -2.93
N VAL A 17 -7.42 11.58 -2.48
CA VAL A 17 -8.59 12.35 -2.91
C VAL A 17 -8.39 13.86 -2.70
N ARG A 18 -7.91 14.28 -1.53
CA ARG A 18 -7.61 15.69 -1.24
C ARG A 18 -6.56 16.28 -2.18
N ASN A 19 -5.51 15.54 -2.46
CA ASN A 19 -4.45 15.99 -3.36
C ASN A 19 -4.96 16.13 -4.80
N LEU A 20 -5.78 15.21 -5.27
CA LEU A 20 -6.43 15.29 -6.58
C LEU A 20 -7.39 16.49 -6.67
N MET A 21 -8.24 16.71 -5.66
CA MET A 21 -9.11 17.92 -5.60
C MET A 21 -8.27 19.20 -5.61
N LYS A 22 -7.19 19.24 -4.85
CA LYS A 22 -6.27 20.39 -4.83
C LYS A 22 -5.60 20.65 -6.18
N ALA A 23 -5.38 19.61 -6.97
CA ALA A 23 -4.85 19.71 -8.33
C ALA A 23 -5.93 20.12 -9.36
N GLY A 24 -7.20 20.23 -8.95
CA GLY A 24 -8.30 20.72 -9.77
C GLY A 24 -9.17 19.63 -10.41
N PHE A 25 -8.98 18.36 -10.04
CA PHE A 25 -9.84 17.27 -10.52
C PHE A 25 -11.20 17.27 -9.81
N GLU A 26 -12.27 16.95 -10.53
CA GLU A 26 -13.60 16.68 -9.98
C GLU A 26 -13.63 15.24 -9.45
N LEU A 27 -13.85 15.08 -8.14
CA LEU A 27 -13.79 13.78 -7.48
C LEU A 27 -15.18 13.21 -7.19
N HIS A 28 -15.45 12.04 -7.75
CA HIS A 28 -16.57 11.16 -7.45
C HIS A 28 -16.06 10.04 -6.58
N ILE A 29 -16.62 9.86 -5.38
CA ILE A 29 -16.11 8.88 -4.42
C ILE A 29 -17.15 7.84 -4.04
N TYR A 30 -16.68 6.60 -3.83
CA TYR A 30 -17.45 5.54 -3.22
C TYR A 30 -16.69 4.96 -2.02
N ALA A 31 -17.42 4.75 -0.94
CA ALA A 31 -16.93 4.07 0.26
C ALA A 31 -18.05 3.24 0.88
N ARG A 32 -17.73 2.04 1.38
CA ARG A 32 -18.70 1.15 2.05
C ARG A 32 -19.40 1.79 3.27
N THR A 33 -18.79 2.79 3.87
CA THR A 33 -19.32 3.48 5.06
C THR A 33 -19.23 4.99 4.85
N LYS A 34 -20.34 5.63 4.51
CA LYS A 34 -20.43 7.08 4.25
C LYS A 34 -19.94 7.94 5.40
N SER A 35 -20.30 7.58 6.63
CA SER A 35 -19.90 8.34 7.83
C SER A 35 -18.40 8.45 8.05
N LYS A 36 -17.62 7.54 7.46
CA LYS A 36 -16.16 7.58 7.52
C LYS A 36 -15.54 8.59 6.54
N VAL A 37 -16.30 9.12 5.59
CA VAL A 37 -15.80 10.00 4.50
C VAL A 37 -16.51 11.36 4.46
N GLU A 38 -17.33 11.69 5.48
CA GLU A 38 -18.06 12.97 5.57
C GLU A 38 -17.14 14.20 5.52
N ASP A 39 -15.92 14.08 6.02
CA ASP A 39 -14.90 15.11 5.95
C ASP A 39 -14.54 15.46 4.50
N VAL A 40 -14.21 14.48 3.67
CA VAL A 40 -13.86 14.73 2.24
C VAL A 40 -15.09 15.13 1.40
N ILE A 41 -16.30 14.68 1.77
CA ILE A 41 -17.55 15.15 1.18
C ILE A 41 -17.73 16.64 1.48
N GLY A 42 -17.55 17.04 2.74
CA GLY A 42 -17.62 18.44 3.15
C GLY A 42 -16.55 19.34 2.49
N GLU A 43 -15.45 18.76 2.04
CA GLU A 43 -14.37 19.44 1.31
C GLU A 43 -14.62 19.53 -0.20
N GLY A 44 -15.68 18.87 -0.75
CA GLY A 44 -16.10 19.00 -2.13
C GLY A 44 -16.13 17.71 -2.96
N ALA A 45 -15.76 16.55 -2.40
CA ALA A 45 -15.89 15.28 -3.11
C ALA A 45 -17.38 14.86 -3.23
N GLN A 46 -17.79 14.38 -4.40
CA GLN A 46 -19.16 13.92 -4.65
C GLN A 46 -19.29 12.45 -4.25
N PHE A 47 -20.06 12.17 -3.21
CA PHE A 47 -20.29 10.82 -2.73
C PHE A 47 -21.40 10.11 -3.52
N HIS A 48 -21.18 8.84 -3.84
CA HIS A 48 -22.15 7.96 -4.51
C HIS A 48 -22.45 6.73 -3.65
N GLU A 49 -23.69 6.25 -3.72
CA GLU A 49 -24.16 5.09 -2.95
C GLU A 49 -23.78 3.75 -3.62
N SER A 50 -23.35 3.78 -4.89
CA SER A 50 -22.89 2.61 -5.63
C SER A 50 -21.61 2.88 -6.41
N ILE A 51 -20.84 1.81 -6.71
CA ILE A 51 -19.67 1.88 -7.59
C ILE A 51 -20.08 2.35 -8.98
N LYS A 52 -21.18 1.81 -9.51
CA LYS A 52 -21.74 2.19 -10.81
C LYS A 52 -21.90 3.71 -10.93
N ASP A 53 -22.63 4.32 -9.99
CA ASP A 53 -22.90 5.76 -10.04
C ASP A 53 -21.62 6.59 -9.86
N CYS A 54 -20.64 6.04 -9.17
CA CYS A 54 -19.35 6.68 -8.97
C CYS A 54 -18.50 6.72 -10.23
N VAL A 55 -18.58 5.71 -11.11
CA VAL A 55 -17.60 5.54 -12.22
C VAL A 55 -18.14 5.81 -13.61
N GLN A 56 -19.46 5.76 -13.81
CA GLN A 56 -20.09 5.75 -15.15
C GLN A 56 -19.77 6.97 -16.04
N ASP A 57 -19.46 8.13 -15.45
CA ASP A 57 -19.18 9.37 -16.15
C ASP A 57 -17.73 9.86 -15.95
N CYS A 58 -16.86 9.02 -15.35
CA CYS A 58 -15.49 9.40 -15.03
C CYS A 58 -14.52 9.08 -16.16
N ASP A 59 -13.57 9.98 -16.40
CA ASP A 59 -12.49 9.79 -17.37
C ASP A 59 -11.41 8.83 -16.84
N ALA A 60 -11.23 8.79 -15.53
CA ALA A 60 -10.36 7.84 -14.84
C ALA A 60 -11.04 7.29 -13.59
N VAL A 61 -10.73 6.04 -13.24
CA VAL A 61 -11.17 5.37 -12.02
C VAL A 61 -9.93 4.91 -11.27
N ILE A 62 -9.78 5.36 -10.03
CA ILE A 62 -8.67 4.97 -9.14
C ILE A 62 -9.24 4.09 -8.03
N THR A 63 -8.58 2.98 -7.76
CA THR A 63 -8.90 2.08 -6.64
C THR A 63 -7.73 1.96 -5.68
N ILE A 64 -7.99 2.00 -4.38
CA ILE A 64 -7.04 1.66 -3.32
C ILE A 64 -7.79 1.02 -2.14
N VAL A 65 -7.93 -0.30 -2.18
CA VAL A 65 -8.71 -1.08 -1.22
C VAL A 65 -7.81 -1.95 -0.32
N GLY A 66 -8.39 -2.81 0.53
CA GLY A 66 -7.63 -3.50 1.57
C GLY A 66 -6.91 -4.76 1.12
N PHE A 67 -7.63 -5.63 0.43
CA PHE A 67 -7.22 -7.01 0.14
C PHE A 67 -7.44 -7.37 -1.33
N PRO A 68 -6.77 -8.44 -1.85
CA PRO A 68 -6.99 -8.93 -3.21
C PRO A 68 -8.46 -9.23 -3.54
N GLN A 69 -9.20 -9.78 -2.58
CA GLN A 69 -10.63 -10.06 -2.71
C GLN A 69 -11.45 -8.78 -2.90
N ASP A 70 -11.13 -7.71 -2.16
CA ASP A 70 -11.79 -6.41 -2.35
C ASP A 70 -11.52 -5.86 -3.77
N VAL A 71 -10.31 -6.09 -4.33
CA VAL A 71 -9.99 -5.69 -5.72
C VAL A 71 -10.82 -6.49 -6.71
N GLU A 72 -10.92 -7.82 -6.55
CA GLU A 72 -11.77 -8.64 -7.42
C GLU A 72 -13.24 -8.20 -7.35
N GLU A 73 -13.78 -7.97 -6.15
CA GLU A 73 -15.15 -7.49 -5.94
C GLU A 73 -15.40 -6.17 -6.70
N VAL A 74 -14.58 -5.13 -6.48
CA VAL A 74 -14.84 -3.82 -7.08
C VAL A 74 -14.66 -3.79 -8.61
N TYR A 75 -13.88 -4.71 -9.19
CA TYR A 75 -13.67 -4.77 -10.63
C TYR A 75 -14.63 -5.72 -11.34
N PHE A 76 -14.93 -6.89 -10.77
CA PHE A 76 -15.56 -8.00 -11.50
C PHE A 76 -17.00 -8.33 -11.09
N ASP A 77 -17.47 -7.90 -9.91
CA ASP A 77 -18.84 -8.17 -9.51
C ASP A 77 -19.82 -7.40 -10.40
N GLU A 78 -21.02 -7.98 -10.60
CA GLU A 78 -22.05 -7.44 -11.47
C GLU A 78 -22.39 -5.97 -11.12
N GLY A 79 -22.34 -5.11 -12.13
CA GLY A 79 -22.61 -3.68 -12.00
C GLY A 79 -21.44 -2.85 -11.41
N ASN A 80 -20.27 -3.44 -11.19
CA ASN A 80 -19.09 -2.75 -10.69
C ASN A 80 -18.24 -2.14 -11.82
N ILE A 81 -16.94 -1.90 -11.61
CA ILE A 81 -16.12 -1.04 -12.49
C ILE A 81 -16.15 -1.49 -13.94
N LEU A 82 -15.83 -2.77 -14.23
CA LEU A 82 -15.74 -3.26 -15.62
C LEU A 82 -17.07 -3.24 -16.37
N ASP A 83 -18.21 -3.30 -15.66
CA ASP A 83 -19.52 -3.25 -16.28
C ASP A 83 -20.07 -1.82 -16.42
N SER A 84 -19.54 -0.87 -15.66
CA SER A 84 -20.17 0.44 -15.46
C SER A 84 -19.28 1.63 -15.81
N ALA A 85 -17.96 1.46 -15.91
CA ALA A 85 -17.07 2.56 -16.25
C ALA A 85 -17.34 3.08 -17.68
N LYS A 86 -17.10 4.36 -17.89
CA LYS A 86 -17.22 5.03 -19.18
C LYS A 86 -16.27 4.39 -20.21
N GLU A 87 -16.73 4.16 -21.42
CA GLU A 87 -15.91 3.65 -22.52
C GLU A 87 -14.65 4.50 -22.72
N GLY A 88 -13.49 3.85 -22.82
CA GLY A 88 -12.19 4.52 -22.93
C GLY A 88 -11.67 5.14 -21.63
N ALA A 89 -12.29 4.85 -20.49
CA ALA A 89 -11.79 5.32 -19.19
C ALA A 89 -10.46 4.65 -18.82
N TYR A 90 -9.65 5.38 -18.06
CA TYR A 90 -8.42 4.85 -17.44
C TYR A 90 -8.75 4.20 -16.10
N LEU A 91 -8.46 2.91 -15.96
CA LEU A 91 -8.66 2.13 -14.74
C LEU A 91 -7.30 1.91 -14.06
N ILE A 92 -7.11 2.50 -12.88
CA ILE A 92 -5.83 2.55 -12.18
C ILE A 92 -5.97 1.91 -10.81
N ASP A 93 -5.47 0.68 -10.64
CA ASP A 93 -5.46 0.05 -9.31
C ASP A 93 -4.16 0.41 -8.56
N MET A 94 -4.30 1.20 -7.50
CA MET A 94 -3.21 1.62 -6.62
C MET A 94 -3.11 0.75 -5.35
N THR A 95 -3.92 -0.30 -5.25
CA THR A 95 -3.87 -1.29 -4.18
C THR A 95 -2.61 -2.15 -4.30
N THR A 96 -1.99 -2.53 -3.18
CA THR A 96 -1.05 -3.64 -3.19
C THR A 96 -1.82 -4.95 -3.23
N THR A 97 -1.82 -5.60 -4.40
CA THR A 97 -2.56 -6.83 -4.68
C THR A 97 -1.70 -7.86 -5.42
N SER A 98 -2.32 -8.96 -5.84
CA SER A 98 -1.66 -10.00 -6.63
C SER A 98 -1.35 -9.50 -8.05
N PRO A 99 -0.11 -9.69 -8.56
CA PRO A 99 0.20 -9.43 -9.97
C PRO A 99 -0.76 -10.11 -10.94
N GLN A 100 -1.25 -11.33 -10.63
CA GLN A 100 -2.21 -12.03 -11.50
C GLN A 100 -3.58 -11.35 -11.53
N ILE A 101 -4.01 -10.74 -10.41
CA ILE A 101 -5.25 -9.95 -10.41
C ILE A 101 -5.07 -8.72 -11.29
N ALA A 102 -3.93 -8.03 -11.19
CA ALA A 102 -3.62 -6.90 -12.05
C ALA A 102 -3.61 -7.29 -13.54
N GLU A 103 -2.96 -8.41 -13.89
CA GLU A 103 -2.94 -8.97 -15.25
C GLU A 103 -4.35 -9.36 -15.72
N LYS A 104 -5.19 -9.93 -14.83
CA LYS A 104 -6.58 -10.30 -15.14
C LYS A 104 -7.44 -9.05 -15.42
N ILE A 105 -7.32 -8.00 -14.60
CA ILE A 105 -8.03 -6.73 -14.80
C ILE A 105 -7.58 -6.11 -16.14
N TYR A 106 -6.27 -6.09 -16.42
CA TYR A 106 -5.73 -5.61 -17.67
C TYR A 106 -6.30 -6.37 -18.86
N ALA A 107 -6.28 -7.71 -18.83
CA ALA A 107 -6.76 -8.54 -19.93
C ALA A 107 -8.27 -8.38 -20.19
N GLU A 108 -9.09 -8.29 -19.15
CA GLU A 108 -10.54 -8.12 -19.31
C GLU A 108 -10.91 -6.67 -19.62
N GLY A 109 -10.22 -5.69 -19.03
CA GLY A 109 -10.49 -4.28 -19.26
C GLY A 109 -10.13 -3.84 -20.68
N THR A 110 -8.95 -4.24 -21.18
CA THR A 110 -8.52 -3.90 -22.55
C THR A 110 -9.43 -4.51 -23.62
N LYS A 111 -9.98 -5.72 -23.40
CA LYS A 111 -10.99 -6.32 -24.31
C LYS A 111 -12.27 -5.49 -24.37
N ARG A 112 -12.59 -4.73 -23.32
CA ARG A 112 -13.76 -3.85 -23.22
C ARG A 112 -13.45 -2.41 -23.60
N GLY A 113 -12.22 -2.13 -24.09
CA GLY A 113 -11.80 -0.80 -24.57
C GLY A 113 -11.34 0.15 -23.47
N PHE A 114 -11.02 -0.34 -22.28
CA PHE A 114 -10.43 0.46 -21.20
C PHE A 114 -8.90 0.51 -21.30
N HIS A 115 -8.33 1.58 -20.74
CA HIS A 115 -6.92 1.74 -20.46
C HIS A 115 -6.63 1.28 -19.04
N VAL A 116 -5.84 0.24 -18.85
CA VAL A 116 -5.70 -0.40 -17.51
C VAL A 116 -4.26 -0.38 -17.02
N MET A 117 -4.07 0.05 -15.78
CA MET A 117 -2.77 0.09 -15.12
C MET A 117 -2.86 -0.42 -13.67
N ASP A 118 -1.80 -1.08 -13.20
CA ASP A 118 -1.51 -1.30 -11.79
C ASP A 118 -0.48 -0.27 -11.33
N ALA A 119 -0.79 0.48 -10.29
CA ALA A 119 0.03 1.58 -9.83
C ALA A 119 0.16 1.63 -8.30
N PRO A 120 0.59 0.52 -7.64
CA PRO A 120 0.74 0.52 -6.21
C PRO A 120 1.76 1.56 -5.73
N VAL A 121 1.62 1.96 -4.46
CA VAL A 121 2.35 3.10 -3.90
C VAL A 121 3.23 2.72 -2.72
N THR A 122 4.27 3.51 -2.48
CA THR A 122 5.06 3.48 -1.26
C THR A 122 5.30 4.91 -0.73
N GLY A 123 5.43 5.06 0.59
CA GLY A 123 5.55 6.36 1.28
C GLY A 123 4.63 6.48 2.49
N GLY A 124 3.71 5.51 2.68
CA GLY A 124 2.78 5.46 3.80
C GLY A 124 1.78 6.63 3.82
N ASP A 125 1.07 6.77 4.95
CA ASP A 125 0.08 7.82 5.16
C ASP A 125 0.69 9.24 5.13
N THR A 126 1.91 9.38 5.62
CA THR A 126 2.65 10.65 5.59
C THR A 126 2.96 11.09 4.17
N GLY A 127 3.41 10.17 3.31
CA GLY A 127 3.63 10.43 1.89
C GLY A 127 2.33 10.76 1.16
N ALA A 128 1.25 10.05 1.46
CA ALA A 128 -0.07 10.33 0.90
C ALA A 128 -0.56 11.74 1.27
N LYS A 129 -0.42 12.15 2.54
CA LYS A 129 -0.78 13.50 3.02
C LYS A 129 0.04 14.58 2.34
N ALA A 130 1.32 14.36 2.19
CA ALA A 130 2.24 15.33 1.61
C ALA A 130 2.20 15.39 0.06
N GLY A 131 1.52 14.45 -0.61
CA GLY A 131 1.56 14.31 -2.07
C GLY A 131 2.94 13.88 -2.59
N THR A 132 3.68 13.11 -1.80
CA THR A 132 5.06 12.70 -2.11
C THR A 132 5.22 11.18 -2.24
N LEU A 133 4.16 10.49 -2.62
CA LEU A 133 4.20 9.05 -2.83
C LEU A 133 5.21 8.69 -3.93
N SER A 134 5.84 7.52 -3.80
CA SER A 134 6.40 6.83 -4.95
C SER A 134 5.32 5.94 -5.56
N ILE A 135 5.11 6.08 -6.87
CA ILE A 135 4.07 5.38 -7.63
C ILE A 135 4.75 4.45 -8.62
N LEU A 136 4.42 3.16 -8.57
CA LEU A 136 5.11 2.09 -9.30
C LEU A 136 4.16 1.56 -10.38
N VAL A 137 4.30 2.06 -11.62
CA VAL A 137 3.27 1.88 -12.65
C VAL A 137 3.58 0.73 -13.60
N GLY A 138 2.68 -0.23 -13.73
CA GLY A 138 2.65 -1.28 -14.75
C GLY A 138 1.46 -1.09 -15.70
N GLY A 139 1.65 -1.36 -16.99
CA GLY A 139 0.62 -1.19 -18.03
C GLY A 139 1.22 -0.74 -19.36
N GLU A 140 0.42 -0.14 -20.23
CA GLU A 140 0.93 0.45 -21.46
C GLU A 140 1.64 1.78 -21.18
N LYS A 141 2.74 2.02 -21.89
CA LYS A 141 3.56 3.21 -21.66
C LYS A 141 2.83 4.50 -22.04
N GLU A 142 2.04 4.46 -23.06
CA GLU A 142 1.21 5.57 -23.55
C GLU A 142 0.16 5.96 -22.50
N ASP A 143 -0.45 4.98 -21.84
CA ASP A 143 -1.42 5.19 -20.75
C ASP A 143 -0.76 5.79 -19.52
N TYR A 144 0.45 5.29 -19.16
CA TYR A 144 1.27 5.89 -18.12
C TYR A 144 1.57 7.36 -18.37
N GLU A 145 1.98 7.71 -19.60
CA GLU A 145 2.27 9.10 -19.99
C GLU A 145 1.01 9.97 -19.96
N ALA A 146 -0.13 9.45 -20.41
CA ALA A 146 -1.41 10.15 -20.39
C ALA A 146 -1.93 10.43 -18.96
N CYS A 147 -1.63 9.55 -18.00
CA CYS A 147 -2.07 9.67 -16.61
C CYS A 147 -1.08 10.42 -15.71
N MET A 148 0.03 10.94 -16.23
CA MET A 148 1.03 11.68 -15.44
C MET A 148 0.42 12.81 -14.58
N PRO A 149 -0.53 13.63 -15.07
CA PRO A 149 -1.14 14.66 -14.22
C PRO A 149 -1.85 14.12 -12.97
N LEU A 150 -2.47 12.93 -13.06
CA LEU A 150 -3.06 12.26 -11.89
C LEU A 150 -1.98 11.80 -10.92
N PHE A 151 -0.92 11.18 -11.42
CA PHE A 151 0.17 10.69 -10.61
C PHE A 151 0.93 11.83 -9.91
N GLU A 152 1.23 12.91 -10.63
CA GLU A 152 1.92 14.10 -10.09
C GLU A 152 1.13 14.81 -9.00
N ALA A 153 -0.21 14.72 -9.02
CA ALA A 153 -1.04 15.24 -7.94
C ALA A 153 -0.84 14.47 -6.61
N MET A 154 -0.44 13.20 -6.68
CA MET A 154 -0.36 12.31 -5.51
C MET A 154 1.06 11.92 -5.11
N GLY A 155 2.03 12.08 -6.01
CA GLY A 155 3.39 11.60 -5.80
C GLY A 155 4.46 12.45 -6.49
N THR A 156 5.71 12.24 -6.09
CA THR A 156 6.88 12.94 -6.64
C THR A 156 7.91 12.01 -7.27
N ASN A 157 7.77 10.70 -7.05
CA ASN A 157 8.65 9.68 -7.62
C ASN A 157 7.79 8.66 -8.38
N ILE A 158 7.58 8.92 -9.67
CA ILE A 158 6.64 8.16 -10.51
C ILE A 158 7.45 7.39 -11.55
N ASN A 159 7.36 6.06 -11.49
CA ASN A 159 8.22 5.22 -12.31
C ASN A 159 7.44 4.14 -13.06
N TYR A 160 7.63 4.10 -14.36
CA TYR A 160 7.15 3.03 -15.22
C TYR A 160 7.97 1.76 -15.01
N GLN A 161 7.31 0.68 -14.62
CA GLN A 161 7.95 -0.61 -14.29
C GLN A 161 7.87 -1.63 -15.44
N GLY A 162 7.07 -1.38 -16.46
CA GLY A 162 6.85 -2.29 -17.57
C GLY A 162 5.38 -2.65 -17.76
N LYS A 163 5.11 -3.84 -18.28
CA LYS A 163 3.76 -4.35 -18.59
C LYS A 163 2.88 -4.44 -17.33
N ALA A 164 1.59 -4.66 -17.53
CA ALA A 164 0.63 -4.95 -16.46
C ALA A 164 1.16 -6.03 -15.50
N GLY A 165 0.98 -5.81 -14.20
CA GLY A 165 1.54 -6.62 -13.12
C GLY A 165 2.95 -6.23 -12.67
N CYS A 166 3.73 -5.49 -13.49
CA CYS A 166 5.08 -5.09 -13.12
C CYS A 166 5.11 -4.07 -11.98
N GLY A 167 4.11 -3.20 -11.85
CA GLY A 167 3.95 -2.32 -10.69
C GLY A 167 3.80 -3.12 -9.40
N GLN A 168 2.93 -4.14 -9.42
CA GLN A 168 2.74 -5.04 -8.28
C GLN A 168 4.02 -5.82 -7.96
N HIS A 169 4.73 -6.36 -8.95
CA HIS A 169 6.01 -7.04 -8.70
C HIS A 169 7.04 -6.12 -8.07
N CYS A 170 7.15 -4.88 -8.55
CA CYS A 170 8.03 -3.87 -7.95
C CYS A 170 7.62 -3.58 -6.49
N LYS A 171 6.32 -3.46 -6.22
CA LYS A 171 5.80 -3.27 -4.86
C LYS A 171 6.11 -4.45 -3.95
N LEU A 172 5.93 -5.68 -4.42
CA LEU A 172 6.28 -6.87 -3.63
C LEU A 172 7.78 -6.93 -3.31
N ALA A 173 8.65 -6.58 -4.25
CA ALA A 173 10.08 -6.45 -4.01
C ALA A 173 10.41 -5.37 -2.95
N ASN A 174 9.71 -4.23 -3.00
CA ASN A 174 9.81 -3.20 -1.95
C ASN A 174 9.39 -3.76 -0.57
N GLN A 175 8.31 -4.54 -0.49
CA GLN A 175 7.84 -5.13 0.77
C GLN A 175 8.83 -6.17 1.33
N ILE A 176 9.48 -6.95 0.45
CA ILE A 176 10.57 -7.86 0.85
C ILE A 176 11.70 -7.08 1.54
N MET A 177 12.14 -5.96 0.96
CA MET A 177 13.19 -5.12 1.55
C MET A 177 12.76 -4.52 2.89
N ILE A 178 11.51 -4.05 3.00
CA ILE A 178 10.97 -3.52 4.25
C ILE A 178 10.97 -4.58 5.34
N ALA A 179 10.52 -5.81 5.03
CA ALA A 179 10.47 -6.92 5.98
C ALA A 179 11.85 -7.18 6.60
N GLY A 180 12.86 -7.42 5.77
CA GLY A 180 14.21 -7.69 6.27
C GLY A 180 14.83 -6.50 7.02
N THR A 181 14.61 -5.28 6.52
CA THR A 181 15.20 -4.08 7.16
C THR A 181 14.56 -3.79 8.52
N LEU A 182 13.24 -3.89 8.64
CA LEU A 182 12.56 -3.62 9.91
C LEU A 182 12.85 -4.71 10.94
N SER A 183 12.92 -5.98 10.53
CA SER A 183 13.35 -7.08 11.40
C SER A 183 14.77 -6.83 11.94
N GLY A 184 15.70 -6.46 11.07
CA GLY A 184 17.06 -6.12 11.50
C GLY A 184 17.12 -4.92 12.45
N VAL A 185 16.23 -3.92 12.31
CA VAL A 185 16.12 -2.80 13.26
C VAL A 185 15.65 -3.30 14.63
N CYS A 186 14.63 -4.15 14.69
CA CYS A 186 14.13 -4.71 15.95
C CYS A 186 15.18 -5.56 16.65
N GLU A 187 15.83 -6.48 15.94
CA GLU A 187 16.90 -7.32 16.49
C GLU A 187 18.08 -6.49 17.01
N ALA A 188 18.51 -5.48 16.23
CA ALA A 188 19.64 -4.63 16.62
C ALA A 188 19.32 -3.79 17.86
N LEU A 189 18.11 -3.26 18.00
CA LEU A 189 17.67 -2.52 19.20
C LEU A 189 17.59 -3.44 20.41
N THR A 190 17.06 -4.65 20.25
CA THR A 190 17.02 -5.67 21.31
C THR A 190 18.44 -6.03 21.75
N TYR A 191 19.33 -6.35 20.81
CA TYR A 191 20.73 -6.65 21.11
C TYR A 191 21.43 -5.50 21.84
N ALA A 192 21.26 -4.27 21.36
CA ALA A 192 21.87 -3.10 21.97
C ALA A 192 21.41 -2.91 23.42
N LYS A 193 20.10 -3.07 23.68
CA LYS A 193 19.53 -3.01 25.03
C LYS A 193 20.12 -4.07 25.95
N GLU A 194 20.18 -5.33 25.50
CA GLU A 194 20.74 -6.45 26.29
C GLU A 194 22.24 -6.27 26.59
N GLN A 195 22.98 -5.58 25.73
CA GLN A 195 24.40 -5.27 25.96
C GLN A 195 24.60 -3.97 26.79
N GLY A 196 23.53 -3.36 27.31
CA GLY A 196 23.60 -2.17 28.14
C GLY A 196 23.94 -0.88 27.36
N LEU A 197 23.76 -0.85 26.05
CA LEU A 197 23.92 0.37 25.27
C LEU A 197 22.69 1.26 25.45
N ASP A 198 22.91 2.58 25.43
CA ASP A 198 21.82 3.54 25.31
C ASP A 198 21.24 3.47 23.88
N PRO A 199 19.95 3.11 23.72
CA PRO A 199 19.35 2.91 22.39
C PRO A 199 19.30 4.18 21.54
N GLU A 200 19.13 5.37 22.14
CA GLU A 200 19.13 6.63 21.40
C GLU A 200 20.53 6.96 20.86
N VAL A 201 21.55 6.73 21.69
CA VAL A 201 22.95 6.92 21.29
C VAL A 201 23.35 5.91 20.23
N PHE A 202 22.93 4.64 20.41
CA PHE A 202 23.13 3.60 19.40
C PHE A 202 22.53 4.01 18.04
N MET A 203 21.25 4.37 17.99
CA MET A 203 20.60 4.76 16.74
C MET A 203 21.31 5.92 16.07
N LYS A 204 21.65 6.98 16.81
CA LYS A 204 22.41 8.13 16.27
C LYS A 204 23.75 7.72 15.67
N SER A 205 24.43 6.76 16.31
CA SER A 205 25.75 6.31 15.86
C SER A 205 25.70 5.54 14.53
N VAL A 206 24.63 4.79 14.28
CA VAL A 206 24.53 3.93 13.08
C VAL A 206 23.70 4.53 11.95
N ALA A 207 22.84 5.51 12.23
CA ALA A 207 21.88 6.06 11.27
C ALA A 207 22.54 6.66 10.01
N THR A 208 23.73 7.26 10.15
CA THR A 208 24.47 7.88 9.04
C THR A 208 25.43 6.92 8.33
N GLY A 209 25.58 5.71 8.84
CA GLY A 209 26.45 4.67 8.30
C GLY A 209 25.74 3.67 7.41
N ALA A 210 26.41 2.57 7.11
CA ALA A 210 25.89 1.50 6.25
C ALA A 210 24.63 0.80 6.81
N ALA A 211 24.38 0.85 8.13
CA ALA A 211 23.19 0.31 8.77
C ALA A 211 22.00 1.29 8.77
N GLY A 212 22.19 2.53 8.34
CA GLY A 212 21.14 3.53 8.24
C GLY A 212 20.05 3.11 7.25
N SER A 213 18.80 3.38 7.61
CA SER A 213 17.66 3.03 6.76
C SER A 213 16.43 3.88 7.08
N LYS A 214 15.52 4.00 6.11
CA LYS A 214 14.23 4.66 6.33
C LYS A 214 13.42 4.00 7.45
N GLN A 215 13.57 2.67 7.63
CA GLN A 215 12.90 1.93 8.70
C GLN A 215 13.46 2.34 10.08
N LEU A 216 14.78 2.42 10.21
CA LEU A 216 15.43 2.90 11.44
C LEU A 216 15.00 4.34 11.77
N ASP A 217 15.06 5.25 10.79
CA ASP A 217 14.73 6.67 11.00
C ASP A 217 13.25 6.88 11.38
N THR A 218 12.35 6.11 10.76
CA THR A 218 10.91 6.28 10.96
C THR A 218 10.42 5.55 12.22
N PHE A 219 10.86 4.30 12.41
CA PHE A 219 10.30 3.42 13.43
C PHE A 219 11.16 3.27 14.67
N GLY A 220 12.48 3.45 14.58
CA GLY A 220 13.35 3.41 15.77
C GLY A 220 12.86 4.34 16.89
N PRO A 221 12.63 5.64 16.63
CA PRO A 221 12.12 6.56 17.66
C PRO A 221 10.71 6.22 18.19
N LYS A 222 9.88 5.56 17.37
CA LYS A 222 8.54 5.11 17.78
C LYS A 222 8.62 3.89 18.68
N ILE A 223 9.45 2.91 18.33
CA ILE A 223 9.71 1.70 19.11
C ILE A 223 10.21 2.07 20.51
N LEU A 224 11.14 3.01 20.64
CA LEU A 224 11.65 3.46 21.94
C LEU A 224 10.60 4.17 22.82
N LYS A 225 9.46 4.54 22.26
CA LYS A 225 8.34 5.19 22.96
C LYS A 225 7.11 4.29 23.07
N ASP A 226 7.22 3.02 22.71
CA ASP A 226 6.11 2.08 22.61
C ASP A 226 4.94 2.62 21.73
N ASP A 227 5.27 3.47 20.74
CA ASP A 227 4.28 3.99 19.79
C ASP A 227 4.10 3.00 18.64
N TYR A 228 3.10 2.15 18.79
CA TYR A 228 2.69 1.16 17.78
C TYR A 228 1.46 1.58 16.98
N ALA A 229 1.11 2.88 17.01
CA ALA A 229 0.01 3.40 16.19
C ALA A 229 0.29 3.17 14.69
N PRO A 230 -0.71 2.65 13.92
CA PRO A 230 -0.50 2.23 12.56
C PRO A 230 -0.44 3.39 11.57
N GLY A 231 0.69 3.58 10.91
CA GLY A 231 0.76 4.25 9.60
C GLY A 231 0.53 3.24 8.46
N PHE A 232 0.84 1.96 8.72
CA PHE A 232 0.54 0.80 7.90
C PHE A 232 0.29 -0.40 8.81
N PHE A 233 -0.89 -1.03 8.68
CA PHE A 233 -1.31 -2.11 9.55
C PHE A 233 -0.49 -3.39 9.34
N MET A 234 -0.17 -4.08 10.44
CA MET A 234 0.50 -5.38 10.43
C MET A 234 -0.23 -6.40 9.54
N LYS A 235 -1.54 -6.55 9.66
CA LYS A 235 -2.34 -7.48 8.84
C LYS A 235 -2.23 -7.24 7.32
N HIS A 236 -2.08 -5.99 6.88
CA HIS A 236 -1.85 -5.69 5.47
C HIS A 236 -0.41 -6.02 5.04
N PHE A 237 0.55 -5.86 5.95
CA PHE A 237 1.93 -6.23 5.67
C PHE A 237 2.11 -7.74 5.59
N ILE A 238 1.45 -8.52 6.46
CA ILE A 238 1.36 -9.98 6.38
C ILE A 238 0.81 -10.42 5.02
N LYS A 239 -0.30 -9.81 4.58
CA LYS A 239 -0.85 -10.05 3.24
C LYS A 239 0.20 -9.80 2.15
N ASP A 240 0.92 -8.68 2.19
CA ASP A 240 1.91 -8.32 1.18
C ASP A 240 3.07 -9.33 1.13
N MET A 241 3.56 -9.77 2.30
CA MET A 241 4.61 -10.80 2.39
C MET A 241 4.13 -12.15 1.84
N LYS A 242 2.88 -12.55 2.14
CA LYS A 242 2.27 -13.77 1.58
C LYS A 242 2.19 -13.72 0.05
N LEU A 243 1.77 -12.59 -0.52
CA LEU A 243 1.75 -12.39 -1.97
C LEU A 243 3.15 -12.52 -2.57
N ALA A 244 4.17 -11.91 -1.94
CA ALA A 244 5.55 -12.01 -2.40
C ALA A 244 6.07 -13.46 -2.38
N LEU A 245 5.76 -14.24 -1.34
CA LEU A 245 6.14 -15.66 -1.28
C LEU A 245 5.41 -16.52 -2.32
N ILE A 246 4.14 -16.25 -2.58
CA ILE A 246 3.39 -16.94 -3.65
C ILE A 246 4.08 -16.71 -5.00
N GLU A 247 4.45 -15.48 -5.31
CA GLU A 247 5.14 -15.15 -6.56
C GLU A 247 6.54 -15.73 -6.65
N ALA A 248 7.30 -15.70 -5.55
CA ALA A 248 8.62 -16.33 -5.45
C ALA A 248 8.54 -17.83 -5.73
N ASN A 249 7.60 -18.52 -5.06
CA ASN A 249 7.40 -19.97 -5.21
C ASN A 249 7.05 -20.35 -6.66
N ARG A 250 6.26 -19.55 -7.37
CA ARG A 250 5.94 -19.77 -8.80
C ARG A 250 7.18 -19.74 -9.70
N LYS A 251 8.23 -19.05 -9.27
CA LYS A 251 9.52 -18.97 -9.98
C LYS A 251 10.58 -19.89 -9.39
N GLY A 252 10.24 -20.72 -8.41
CA GLY A 252 11.19 -21.60 -7.73
C GLY A 252 12.22 -20.85 -6.89
N LEU A 253 11.90 -19.64 -6.43
CA LEU A 253 12.79 -18.85 -5.57
C LEU A 253 12.48 -19.12 -4.11
N SER A 254 13.54 -19.35 -3.30
CA SER A 254 13.46 -19.36 -1.84
C SER A 254 13.81 -17.97 -1.31
N LEU A 255 12.94 -17.42 -0.45
CA LEU A 255 13.14 -16.14 0.23
C LEU A 255 13.14 -16.38 1.73
N ASP A 256 14.24 -16.93 2.24
CA ASP A 256 14.34 -17.46 3.60
C ASP A 256 14.13 -16.37 4.66
N VAL A 257 14.74 -15.19 4.50
CA VAL A 257 14.54 -14.04 5.39
C VAL A 257 13.08 -13.60 5.42
N LEU A 258 12.44 -13.49 4.26
CA LEU A 258 11.03 -13.10 4.18
C LEU A 258 10.12 -14.12 4.88
N SER A 259 10.40 -15.42 4.70
CA SER A 259 9.63 -16.51 5.32
C SER A 259 9.71 -16.46 6.84
N MET A 260 10.90 -16.24 7.38
CA MET A 260 11.13 -16.11 8.83
C MET A 260 10.40 -14.88 9.38
N VAL A 261 10.56 -13.72 8.75
CA VAL A 261 9.90 -12.49 9.21
C VAL A 261 8.38 -12.62 9.14
N LEU A 262 7.85 -13.26 8.09
CA LEU A 262 6.40 -13.51 8.00
C LEU A 262 5.91 -14.37 9.17
N ALA A 263 6.63 -15.43 9.54
CA ALA A 263 6.25 -16.28 10.67
C ALA A 263 6.14 -15.48 11.97
N ASN A 264 7.11 -14.60 12.26
CA ASN A 264 7.08 -13.74 13.44
C ASN A 264 5.85 -12.79 13.45
N TYR A 265 5.50 -12.24 12.31
CA TYR A 265 4.30 -11.39 12.19
C TYR A 265 2.99 -12.19 12.31
N GLU A 266 2.93 -13.40 11.77
CA GLU A 266 1.75 -14.27 11.90
C GLU A 266 1.50 -14.69 13.35
N GLU A 267 2.54 -14.90 14.12
CA GLU A 267 2.44 -15.18 15.55
C GLU A 267 1.84 -13.97 16.29
N LEU A 268 2.39 -12.78 16.08
CA LEU A 268 1.84 -11.55 16.65
C LEU A 268 0.38 -11.27 16.19
N GLU A 269 0.01 -11.63 14.97
CA GLU A 269 -1.37 -11.50 14.51
C GLU A 269 -2.30 -12.44 15.29
N GLN A 270 -1.87 -13.69 15.57
CA GLN A 270 -2.63 -14.64 16.38
C GLN A 270 -2.81 -14.16 17.82
N GLU A 271 -1.87 -13.41 18.37
CA GLU A 271 -1.95 -12.74 19.67
C GLU A 271 -2.85 -11.49 19.67
N GLY A 272 -3.40 -11.10 18.51
CA GLY A 272 -4.35 -9.99 18.38
C GLY A 272 -3.71 -8.63 18.02
N TYR A 273 -2.43 -8.58 17.64
CA TYR A 273 -1.74 -7.34 17.28
C TYR A 273 -1.90 -6.92 15.82
N GLY A 274 -2.71 -7.61 15.03
CA GLY A 274 -2.90 -7.35 13.60
C GLY A 274 -3.32 -5.91 13.24
N ASP A 275 -3.95 -5.19 14.16
CA ASP A 275 -4.38 -3.79 13.99
C ASP A 275 -3.32 -2.76 14.44
N LEU A 276 -2.18 -3.19 14.91
CA LEU A 276 -1.03 -2.32 15.20
C LEU A 276 -0.23 -2.01 13.93
N GLY A 277 0.66 -1.03 14.04
CA GLY A 277 1.64 -0.70 13.02
C GLY A 277 2.71 -1.77 12.84
N THR A 278 3.36 -1.81 11.68
CA THR A 278 4.40 -2.80 11.36
C THR A 278 5.57 -2.78 12.34
N GLN A 279 5.87 -1.64 12.96
CA GLN A 279 6.90 -1.52 13.99
C GLN A 279 6.60 -2.31 15.27
N ALA A 280 5.36 -2.76 15.46
CA ALA A 280 4.99 -3.65 16.56
C ALA A 280 5.64 -5.05 16.45
N LEU A 281 6.40 -5.34 15.36
CA LEU A 281 7.32 -6.47 15.33
C LEU A 281 8.28 -6.50 16.52
N MET A 282 8.58 -5.34 17.12
CA MET A 282 9.40 -5.27 18.33
C MET A 282 8.84 -6.12 19.47
N LYS A 283 7.52 -6.30 19.55
CA LYS A 283 6.88 -7.13 20.60
C LYS A 283 7.29 -8.60 20.51
N PHE A 284 7.65 -9.10 19.33
CA PHE A 284 8.20 -10.45 19.16
C PHE A 284 9.53 -10.64 19.91
N TYR A 285 10.26 -9.56 20.17
CA TYR A 285 11.55 -9.56 20.86
C TYR A 285 11.46 -9.10 22.33
N ASP A 286 10.25 -8.80 22.85
CA ASP A 286 10.05 -8.44 24.24
C ASP A 286 10.33 -9.64 25.18
N GLU A 287 10.72 -9.37 26.44
CA GLU A 287 11.08 -10.40 27.41
C GLU A 287 9.93 -11.39 27.68
N GLU A 288 8.69 -10.93 27.70
CA GLU A 288 7.51 -11.77 27.91
C GLU A 288 7.36 -12.83 26.81
N HIS A 289 7.62 -12.47 25.56
CA HIS A 289 7.53 -13.38 24.43
C HIS A 289 8.67 -14.41 24.45
N ARG A 290 9.90 -13.98 24.74
CA ARG A 290 11.08 -14.88 24.87
C ARG A 290 10.96 -15.92 26.00
N ASN A 291 10.22 -15.63 27.07
CA ASN A 291 10.04 -16.52 28.22
C ASN A 291 8.93 -17.57 28.04
N THR A 292 8.16 -17.51 26.95
CA THR A 292 7.11 -18.52 26.65
C THR A 292 7.64 -19.72 25.86
N GLU A 293 8.89 -19.67 25.36
CA GLU A 293 9.54 -20.77 24.62
C GLU A 293 10.43 -21.68 25.50
N GLU A 294 10.56 -21.45 26.81
CA GLU A 294 11.20 -22.36 27.80
C GLU A 294 10.15 -23.24 28.52
#